data_491f40fec29862ccf90d3a24623d613d
#
_entry.id   491f40fec29862ccf90d3a24623d613d
#
_cell.length_a   1.000
_cell.length_b   1.000
_cell.length_c   1.000
_cell.angle_alpha   90.00
_cell.angle_beta   90.00
_cell.angle_gamma   90.00
#
_symmetry.space_group_name_H-M   'P 1'
#
loop_
_entity.id
_entity.type
_entity.pdbx_description
1 polymer ?
#
loop_
_entity_poly.entity_id
_entity_poly.type
_entity_poly.pdbx_seq_one_letter_code
_entity_poly.pdbx_strand_id
1 'polypeptide(L)'
;MNAIESTEHYKDRIKAELNNTLTKTSLAGGSKRTGKVRDQYDFGDKVALITTDRQSAFDRVLASIPFKGQVLNLTSAWWFDQTKDIIPNQVIDVPDPNVTLAKKCDVFPIEFVVRGYITGSTSTSIWTVYNKGDRTYCGNDLPEGLVKNQKLTANMLTPTTKEEHHDRPIAPDEIVSEGWMTQEGWD
;
A
#
# COMPACT_ATOMS: atom_id res chain seq x y z
N MET A 1 14.05 19.04 19.60
CA MET A 1 13.29 19.07 18.32
C MET A 1 14.02 20.02 17.42
N ASN A 2 14.70 19.52 16.38
CA ASN A 2 15.30 20.39 15.38
C ASN A 2 14.18 21.12 14.62
N ALA A 3 14.36 22.43 14.39
CA ALA A 3 13.43 23.24 13.64
C ALA A 3 13.16 22.56 12.28
N ILE A 4 11.89 22.42 11.91
CA ILE A 4 11.48 21.97 10.57
C ILE A 4 12.12 22.98 9.61
N GLU A 5 13.09 22.53 8.78
CA GLU A 5 13.64 23.36 7.70
C GLU A 5 12.48 23.96 6.90
N SER A 6 12.64 25.21 6.46
CA SER A 6 11.56 25.90 5.75
C SER A 6 11.17 25.11 4.50
N THR A 7 9.89 25.03 4.21
CA THR A 7 9.36 24.33 3.01
C THR A 7 9.96 24.88 1.72
N GLU A 8 10.48 26.10 1.72
CA GLU A 8 11.13 26.75 0.58
C GLU A 8 12.43 26.06 0.17
N HIS A 9 13.26 25.64 1.15
CA HIS A 9 14.48 24.87 0.89
C HIS A 9 14.19 23.56 0.13
N TYR A 10 13.14 22.85 0.52
CA TYR A 10 12.75 21.60 -0.19
C TYR A 10 12.23 21.89 -1.60
N LYS A 11 11.49 22.98 -1.80
CA LYS A 11 11.01 23.38 -3.13
C LYS A 11 12.15 23.65 -4.10
N ASP A 12 13.18 24.34 -3.67
CA ASP A 12 14.33 24.65 -4.53
C ASP A 12 15.13 23.39 -4.87
N ARG A 13 15.33 22.49 -3.93
CA ARG A 13 15.91 21.16 -4.21
C ARG A 13 15.09 20.36 -5.21
N ILE A 14 13.77 20.29 -5.03
CA ILE A 14 12.88 19.58 -5.94
C ILE A 14 12.94 20.21 -7.35
N LYS A 15 12.93 21.52 -7.46
CA LYS A 15 13.06 22.23 -8.75
C LYS A 15 14.37 21.93 -9.46
N ALA A 16 15.49 21.90 -8.74
CA ALA A 16 16.80 21.61 -9.29
C ALA A 16 16.88 20.17 -9.86
N GLU A 17 16.12 19.22 -9.29
CA GLU A 17 16.15 17.81 -9.64
C GLU A 17 14.99 17.36 -10.55
N LEU A 18 14.21 18.28 -11.12
CA LEU A 18 13.04 17.93 -11.97
C LEU A 18 13.38 17.00 -13.14
N ASN A 19 14.58 17.11 -13.69
CA ASN A 19 15.07 16.27 -14.78
C ASN A 19 15.90 15.06 -14.32
N ASN A 20 16.11 14.90 -13.03
CA ASN A 20 16.91 13.84 -12.42
C ASN A 20 16.03 12.95 -11.54
N THR A 21 15.13 12.19 -12.17
CA THR A 21 14.19 11.31 -11.48
C THR A 21 14.47 9.84 -11.79
N LEU A 22 14.36 8.98 -10.79
CA LEU A 22 14.50 7.53 -10.95
C LEU A 22 13.23 6.94 -11.57
N THR A 23 13.21 6.77 -12.89
CA THR A 23 12.06 6.20 -13.60
C THR A 23 12.26 4.78 -14.08
N LYS A 24 13.51 4.35 -14.25
CA LYS A 24 13.89 3.02 -14.71
C LYS A 24 15.04 2.49 -13.85
N THR A 25 15.06 1.19 -13.62
CA THR A 25 16.11 0.53 -12.85
C THR A 25 16.73 -0.59 -13.63
N SER A 26 18.01 -0.88 -13.35
CA SER A 26 18.73 -2.03 -13.87
C SER A 26 19.68 -2.54 -12.80
N LEU A 27 19.44 -3.76 -12.28
CA LEU A 27 20.37 -4.48 -11.42
C LEU A 27 20.88 -5.72 -12.15
N ALA A 28 22.14 -6.07 -11.90
CA ALA A 28 22.69 -7.34 -12.34
C ALA A 28 22.15 -8.49 -11.48
N GLY A 29 21.78 -9.58 -12.12
CA GLY A 29 21.21 -10.76 -11.46
C GLY A 29 19.74 -10.57 -11.03
N GLY A 30 19.06 -11.67 -10.76
CA GLY A 30 17.66 -11.70 -10.42
C GLY A 30 16.70 -11.48 -11.59
N SER A 31 15.48 -11.95 -11.45
CA SER A 31 14.43 -11.72 -12.45
C SER A 31 13.67 -10.44 -12.10
N LYS A 32 13.57 -9.53 -13.09
CA LYS A 32 12.92 -8.23 -12.91
C LYS A 32 11.42 -8.31 -13.18
N ARG A 33 10.62 -7.73 -12.27
CA ARG A 33 9.21 -7.39 -12.47
C ARG A 33 9.03 -5.89 -12.31
N THR A 34 8.46 -5.24 -13.31
CA THR A 34 8.17 -3.79 -13.28
C THR A 34 6.71 -3.57 -12.89
N GLY A 35 6.48 -2.87 -11.77
CA GLY A 35 5.17 -2.40 -11.33
C GLY A 35 4.92 -0.95 -11.73
N LYS A 36 3.75 -0.40 -11.38
CA LYS A 36 3.36 0.98 -11.70
C LYS A 36 4.35 2.03 -11.14
N VAL A 37 4.81 1.84 -9.90
CA VAL A 37 5.68 2.80 -9.19
C VAL A 37 6.91 2.15 -8.56
N ARG A 38 7.06 0.83 -8.65
CA ARG A 38 8.13 0.06 -8.01
C ARG A 38 8.61 -1.02 -8.97
N ASP A 39 9.92 -1.24 -9.00
CA ASP A 39 10.52 -2.39 -9.66
C ASP A 39 10.94 -3.40 -8.60
N GLN A 40 10.80 -4.67 -8.88
CA GLN A 40 11.18 -5.78 -8.02
C GLN A 40 12.18 -6.67 -8.74
N TYR A 41 13.23 -7.07 -8.04
CA TYR A 41 14.22 -8.03 -8.52
C TYR A 41 14.21 -9.24 -7.59
N ASP A 42 13.88 -10.40 -8.14
CA ASP A 42 13.79 -11.68 -7.42
C ASP A 42 15.11 -12.44 -7.56
N PHE A 43 15.75 -12.73 -6.42
CA PHE A 43 17.02 -13.47 -6.32
C PHE A 43 16.83 -14.89 -5.73
N GLY A 44 15.59 -15.37 -5.65
CA GLY A 44 15.25 -16.69 -5.11
C GLY A 44 14.71 -16.59 -3.67
N ASP A 45 15.57 -16.49 -2.68
CA ASP A 45 15.19 -16.35 -1.26
C ASP A 45 14.98 -14.87 -0.82
N LYS A 46 15.41 -13.94 -1.63
CA LYS A 46 15.39 -12.49 -1.37
C LYS A 46 14.83 -11.73 -2.55
N VAL A 47 14.29 -10.55 -2.27
CA VAL A 47 13.82 -9.61 -3.27
C VAL A 47 14.39 -8.21 -2.99
N ALA A 48 14.83 -7.52 -4.03
CA ALA A 48 15.09 -6.08 -3.94
C ALA A 48 13.87 -5.33 -4.46
N LEU A 49 13.30 -4.51 -3.61
CA LEU A 49 12.17 -3.63 -3.91
C LEU A 49 12.70 -2.23 -4.16
N ILE A 50 12.65 -1.75 -5.40
CA ILE A 50 13.15 -0.43 -5.76
C ILE A 50 11.97 0.51 -5.99
N THR A 51 11.78 1.43 -5.06
CA THR A 51 10.73 2.44 -5.14
C THR A 51 11.21 3.58 -6.03
N THR A 52 10.53 3.76 -7.16
CA THR A 52 10.88 4.77 -8.16
C THR A 52 10.13 6.07 -7.94
N ASP A 53 10.54 7.11 -8.65
CA ASP A 53 9.89 8.42 -8.62
C ASP A 53 8.63 8.51 -9.49
N ARG A 54 8.26 7.40 -10.17
CA ARG A 54 7.03 7.34 -10.98
C ARG A 54 5.79 7.64 -10.12
N GLN A 55 4.93 8.51 -10.61
CA GLN A 55 3.62 8.82 -10.05
C GLN A 55 2.54 8.17 -10.89
N SER A 56 1.74 7.29 -10.28
CA SER A 56 0.62 6.64 -10.93
C SER A 56 -0.71 7.10 -10.35
N ALA A 57 -1.67 7.34 -11.22
CA ALA A 57 -3.09 7.52 -10.88
C ALA A 57 -3.94 7.04 -12.07
N PHE A 58 -5.17 6.59 -11.80
CA PHE A 58 -6.10 6.09 -12.83
C PHE A 58 -5.48 4.98 -13.71
N ASP A 59 -4.72 4.07 -13.08
CA ASP A 59 -3.98 2.98 -13.73
C ASP A 59 -2.91 3.40 -14.77
N ARG A 60 -2.53 4.67 -14.78
CA ARG A 60 -1.51 5.24 -15.67
C ARG A 60 -0.36 5.85 -14.89
N VAL A 61 0.84 5.77 -15.42
CA VAL A 61 1.98 6.56 -14.95
C VAL A 61 1.83 7.96 -15.56
N LEU A 62 1.58 8.96 -14.72
CA LEU A 62 1.30 10.33 -15.15
C LEU A 62 2.55 11.20 -15.22
N ALA A 63 3.49 11.00 -14.31
CA ALA A 63 4.69 11.82 -14.17
C ALA A 63 5.75 11.09 -13.36
N SER A 64 6.89 11.73 -13.14
CA SER A 64 7.87 11.40 -12.11
C SER A 64 8.11 12.61 -11.21
N ILE A 65 8.25 12.38 -9.92
CA ILE A 65 8.42 13.43 -8.91
C ILE A 65 9.75 13.19 -8.21
N PRO A 66 10.70 14.14 -8.24
CA PRO A 66 12.01 13.99 -7.60
C PRO A 66 11.89 13.58 -6.13
N PHE A 67 12.74 12.65 -5.71
CA PHE A 67 12.81 12.11 -4.35
C PHE A 67 11.57 11.35 -3.85
N LYS A 68 10.49 11.24 -4.66
CA LYS A 68 9.28 10.52 -4.22
C LYS A 68 9.58 9.08 -3.80
N GLY A 69 10.41 8.38 -4.58
CA GLY A 69 10.80 7.02 -4.27
C GLY A 69 11.54 6.91 -2.93
N GLN A 70 12.48 7.82 -2.67
CA GLN A 70 13.23 7.88 -1.42
C GLN A 70 12.31 8.14 -0.23
N VAL A 71 11.45 9.15 -0.32
CA VAL A 71 10.52 9.50 0.76
C VAL A 71 9.63 8.30 1.12
N LEU A 72 9.05 7.64 0.13
CA LEU A 72 8.18 6.49 0.36
C LEU A 72 8.93 5.30 0.94
N ASN A 73 10.12 4.99 0.41
CA ASN A 73 10.90 3.85 0.87
C ASN A 73 11.43 4.06 2.30
N LEU A 74 12.00 5.23 2.58
CA LEU A 74 12.53 5.55 3.91
C LEU A 74 11.42 5.67 4.97
N THR A 75 10.26 6.22 4.61
CA THR A 75 9.09 6.25 5.50
C THR A 75 8.62 4.83 5.82
N SER A 76 8.56 3.95 4.82
CA SER A 76 8.22 2.54 5.03
C SER A 76 9.24 1.83 5.93
N ALA A 77 10.54 2.02 5.66
CA ALA A 77 11.61 1.43 6.47
C ALA A 77 11.54 1.89 7.94
N TRP A 78 11.28 3.18 8.16
CA TRP A 78 11.10 3.72 9.50
C TRP A 78 9.91 3.06 10.22
N TRP A 79 8.77 2.89 9.57
CA TRP A 79 7.62 2.21 10.18
C TRP A 79 7.90 0.74 10.49
N PHE A 80 8.58 0.00 9.61
CA PHE A 80 9.00 -1.36 9.88
C PHE A 80 9.93 -1.46 11.11
N ASP A 81 10.82 -0.48 11.29
CA ASP A 81 11.67 -0.41 12.48
C ASP A 81 10.86 -0.10 13.74
N GLN A 82 9.88 0.82 13.68
CA GLN A 82 9.03 1.20 14.82
C GLN A 82 8.07 0.08 15.25
N THR A 83 7.75 -0.86 14.38
CA THR A 83 6.75 -1.92 14.65
C THR A 83 7.36 -3.32 14.75
N LYS A 84 8.68 -3.45 14.71
CA LYS A 84 9.37 -4.75 14.72
C LYS A 84 9.20 -5.57 16.00
N ASP A 85 8.85 -4.92 17.10
CA ASP A 85 8.54 -5.52 18.39
C ASP A 85 7.07 -5.97 18.49
N ILE A 86 6.21 -5.52 17.57
CA ILE A 86 4.78 -5.87 17.51
C ILE A 86 4.62 -7.11 16.61
N ILE A 87 5.24 -7.10 15.42
CA ILE A 87 5.14 -8.18 14.45
C ILE A 87 6.43 -8.29 13.62
N PRO A 88 6.92 -9.51 13.34
CA PRO A 88 8.03 -9.71 12.41
C PRO A 88 7.73 -9.13 11.03
N ASN A 89 8.74 -8.61 10.35
CA ASN A 89 8.62 -8.10 9.00
C ASN A 89 9.67 -8.70 8.04
N GLN A 90 9.52 -8.41 6.76
CA GLN A 90 10.35 -8.97 5.69
C GLN A 90 11.66 -8.20 5.47
N VAL A 91 11.85 -7.02 6.04
CA VAL A 91 13.03 -6.17 5.75
C VAL A 91 14.31 -6.83 6.26
N ILE A 92 15.29 -6.95 5.37
CA ILE A 92 16.64 -7.41 5.70
C ILE A 92 17.55 -6.19 5.84
N ASP A 93 17.52 -5.26 4.87
CA ASP A 93 18.38 -4.09 4.81
C ASP A 93 17.76 -2.99 3.91
N VAL A 94 18.24 -1.77 4.06
CA VAL A 94 17.89 -0.60 3.21
C VAL A 94 19.20 0.00 2.69
N PRO A 95 19.86 -0.67 1.71
CA PRO A 95 21.19 -0.31 1.23
C PRO A 95 21.22 1.01 0.45
N ASP A 96 20.09 1.52 0.03
CA ASP A 96 19.94 2.79 -0.70
C ASP A 96 18.59 3.43 -0.35
N PRO A 97 18.44 4.77 -0.33
CA PRO A 97 17.18 5.43 -0.02
C PRO A 97 15.98 4.95 -0.86
N ASN A 98 16.21 4.47 -2.07
CA ASN A 98 15.18 3.92 -2.94
C ASN A 98 14.98 2.40 -2.81
N VAL A 99 15.87 1.67 -2.12
CA VAL A 99 15.97 0.21 -2.16
C VAL A 99 15.72 -0.42 -0.80
N THR A 100 14.79 -1.34 -0.73
CA THR A 100 14.62 -2.26 0.39
C THR A 100 14.98 -3.67 -0.08
N LEU A 101 15.98 -4.29 0.56
CA LEU A 101 16.25 -5.71 0.45
C LEU A 101 15.37 -6.45 1.45
N ALA A 102 14.58 -7.39 0.98
CA ALA A 102 13.61 -8.11 1.79
C ALA A 102 13.71 -9.62 1.59
N LYS A 103 13.25 -10.38 2.58
CA LYS A 103 12.96 -11.82 2.41
C LYS A 103 11.85 -11.96 1.36
N LYS A 104 11.96 -12.97 0.53
CA LYS A 104 10.86 -13.35 -0.35
C LYS A 104 9.78 -14.03 0.49
N CYS A 105 8.58 -13.47 0.45
CA CYS A 105 7.41 -13.99 1.16
C CYS A 105 6.34 -14.39 0.15
N ASP A 106 5.56 -15.39 0.49
CA ASP A 106 4.30 -15.68 -0.18
C ASP A 106 3.25 -14.68 0.31
N VAL A 107 2.61 -13.99 -0.63
CA VAL A 107 1.66 -12.93 -0.32
C VAL A 107 0.25 -13.50 -0.41
N PHE A 108 -0.53 -13.33 0.63
CA PHE A 108 -1.95 -13.69 0.60
C PHE A 108 -2.68 -12.90 -0.50
N PRO A 109 -3.58 -13.55 -1.26
CA PRO A 109 -4.35 -12.87 -2.32
C PRO A 109 -5.51 -12.03 -1.76
N ILE A 110 -5.35 -11.51 -0.55
CA ILE A 110 -6.31 -10.65 0.17
C ILE A 110 -5.60 -9.37 0.61
N GLU A 111 -6.24 -8.24 0.43
CA GLU A 111 -5.82 -6.97 0.99
C GLU A 111 -6.64 -6.67 2.25
N PHE A 112 -5.96 -6.55 3.39
CA PHE A 112 -6.59 -6.24 4.68
C PHE A 112 -6.64 -4.73 4.88
N VAL A 113 -7.83 -4.15 4.72
CA VAL A 113 -8.04 -2.70 4.85
C VAL A 113 -8.79 -2.41 6.14
N VAL A 114 -8.16 -1.66 7.05
CA VAL A 114 -8.80 -1.18 8.28
C VAL A 114 -9.29 0.26 8.07
N ARG A 115 -10.57 0.50 8.30
CA ARG A 115 -11.21 1.81 8.08
C ARG A 115 -11.69 2.43 9.39
N GLY A 116 -11.27 3.66 9.63
CA GLY A 116 -11.77 4.48 10.75
C GLY A 116 -12.88 5.45 10.34
N TYR A 117 -13.19 5.57 9.04
CA TYR A 117 -14.17 6.53 8.50
C TYR A 117 -15.01 5.89 7.39
N ILE A 118 -16.30 6.25 7.31
CA ILE A 118 -17.16 5.89 6.18
C ILE A 118 -16.96 6.89 5.05
N THR A 119 -16.19 6.49 4.02
CA THR A 119 -15.78 7.39 2.93
C THR A 119 -15.62 6.63 1.62
N GLY A 120 -15.21 7.34 0.57
CA GLY A 120 -14.89 6.82 -0.74
C GLY A 120 -15.88 7.28 -1.81
N SER A 121 -15.47 7.09 -3.08
CA SER A 121 -16.24 7.54 -4.26
C SER A 121 -16.28 6.50 -5.38
N THR A 122 -15.51 5.39 -5.27
CA THR A 122 -15.57 4.28 -6.23
C THR A 122 -16.85 3.46 -6.02
N SER A 123 -17.26 2.70 -7.01
CA SER A 123 -18.47 1.88 -6.96
C SER A 123 -18.50 0.88 -5.80
N THR A 124 -17.35 0.40 -5.38
CA THR A 124 -17.14 -0.58 -4.30
C THR A 124 -16.79 0.05 -2.96
N SER A 125 -16.69 1.39 -2.83
CA SER A 125 -16.36 2.02 -1.56
C SER A 125 -17.51 1.93 -0.56
N ILE A 126 -17.17 1.81 0.73
CA ILE A 126 -18.13 1.66 1.83
C ILE A 126 -19.19 2.77 1.83
N TRP A 127 -18.83 4.03 1.56
CA TRP A 127 -19.81 5.11 1.47
C TRP A 127 -20.76 4.94 0.30
N THR A 128 -20.26 4.55 -0.88
CA THR A 128 -21.10 4.38 -2.07
C THR A 128 -22.10 3.24 -1.89
N VAL A 129 -21.65 2.14 -1.28
CA VAL A 129 -22.50 0.99 -0.95
C VAL A 129 -23.58 1.40 0.05
N TYR A 130 -23.20 2.04 1.17
CA TYR A 130 -24.14 2.54 2.16
C TYR A 130 -25.16 3.52 1.58
N ASN A 131 -24.72 4.46 0.74
CA ASN A 131 -25.61 5.46 0.11
C ASN A 131 -26.60 4.86 -0.90
N LYS A 132 -26.35 3.64 -1.39
CA LYS A 132 -27.28 2.87 -2.22
C LYS A 132 -28.34 2.14 -1.42
N GLY A 133 -28.23 2.12 -0.10
CA GLY A 133 -29.19 1.48 0.80
C GLY A 133 -28.68 0.23 1.53
N ASP A 134 -27.48 -0.26 1.21
CA ASP A 134 -26.90 -1.39 1.91
C ASP A 134 -26.57 -1.02 3.36
N ARG A 135 -26.78 -1.96 4.28
CA ARG A 135 -26.50 -1.80 5.72
C ARG A 135 -25.50 -2.81 6.23
N THR A 136 -24.85 -3.54 5.33
CA THR A 136 -23.71 -4.42 5.64
C THR A 136 -22.59 -4.17 4.65
N TYR A 137 -21.34 -4.30 5.10
CA TYR A 137 -20.16 -4.17 4.24
C TYR A 137 -19.03 -5.03 4.77
N CYS A 138 -18.55 -5.99 3.99
CA CYS A 138 -17.54 -6.97 4.39
C CYS A 138 -17.87 -7.63 5.76
N GLY A 139 -19.11 -8.06 5.95
CA GLY A 139 -19.57 -8.67 7.20
C GLY A 139 -19.77 -7.70 8.37
N ASN A 140 -19.54 -6.41 8.21
CA ASN A 140 -19.78 -5.41 9.23
C ASN A 140 -21.16 -4.76 9.06
N ASP A 141 -21.92 -4.64 10.15
CA ASP A 141 -23.19 -3.90 10.18
C ASP A 141 -22.94 -2.39 10.17
N LEU A 142 -23.69 -1.68 9.36
CA LEU A 142 -23.65 -0.24 9.21
C LEU A 142 -24.95 0.37 9.77
N PRO A 143 -24.89 1.11 10.91
CA PRO A 143 -26.09 1.71 11.49
C PRO A 143 -26.71 2.78 10.59
N GLU A 144 -27.98 3.07 10.82
CA GLU A 144 -28.68 4.16 10.13
C GLU A 144 -28.14 5.54 10.51
N GLY A 145 -28.26 6.49 9.60
CA GLY A 145 -27.95 7.90 9.85
C GLY A 145 -26.47 8.25 9.70
N LEU A 146 -25.64 7.35 9.18
CA LEU A 146 -24.24 7.69 8.85
C LEU A 146 -24.18 8.72 7.72
N VAL A 147 -23.25 9.65 7.83
CA VAL A 147 -22.97 10.66 6.78
C VAL A 147 -21.58 10.48 6.19
N LYS A 148 -21.39 10.94 4.97
CA LYS A 148 -20.10 10.81 4.28
C LYS A 148 -18.97 11.43 5.09
N ASN A 149 -17.85 10.74 5.17
CA ASN A 149 -16.63 11.10 5.92
C ASN A 149 -16.80 11.10 7.45
N GLN A 150 -17.90 10.57 7.96
CA GLN A 150 -18.07 10.41 9.39
C GLN A 150 -17.07 9.40 9.96
N LYS A 151 -16.52 9.69 11.14
CA LYS A 151 -15.73 8.73 11.90
C LYS A 151 -16.61 7.59 12.38
N LEU A 152 -16.16 6.37 12.17
CA LEU A 152 -16.82 5.16 12.68
C LEU A 152 -16.64 5.04 14.19
N THR A 153 -17.56 4.40 14.86
CA THR A 153 -17.51 4.16 16.32
C THR A 153 -16.34 3.24 16.71
N ALA A 154 -15.98 2.31 15.82
CA ALA A 154 -14.81 1.46 15.92
C ALA A 154 -14.19 1.30 14.54
N ASN A 155 -12.90 0.95 14.48
CA ASN A 155 -12.27 0.59 13.24
C ASN A 155 -12.92 -0.68 12.66
N MET A 156 -13.18 -0.69 11.37
CA MET A 156 -13.74 -1.84 10.65
C MET A 156 -12.69 -2.50 9.77
N LEU A 157 -12.57 -3.81 9.85
CA LEU A 157 -11.82 -4.60 8.88
C LEU A 157 -12.69 -4.80 7.64
N THR A 158 -12.19 -4.42 6.48
CA THR A 158 -12.90 -4.47 5.19
C THR A 158 -11.99 -5.06 4.12
N PRO A 159 -11.82 -6.39 4.11
CA PRO A 159 -10.93 -7.07 3.18
C PRO A 159 -11.40 -6.93 1.73
N THR A 160 -10.44 -7.03 0.81
CA THR A 160 -10.71 -7.15 -0.63
C THR A 160 -9.87 -8.27 -1.23
N THR A 161 -10.44 -9.00 -2.18
CA THR A 161 -9.73 -10.02 -2.95
C THR A 161 -8.70 -9.34 -3.88
N LYS A 162 -7.69 -10.09 -4.30
CA LYS A 162 -6.76 -9.72 -5.38
C LYS A 162 -7.08 -10.55 -6.61
N GLU A 163 -8.18 -10.22 -7.27
CA GLU A 163 -8.61 -10.86 -8.50
C GLU A 163 -7.91 -10.27 -9.73
N GLU A 164 -7.89 -11.03 -10.82
CA GLU A 164 -7.18 -10.64 -12.05
C GLU A 164 -7.77 -9.36 -12.68
N HIS A 165 -9.08 -9.18 -12.62
CA HIS A 165 -9.76 -8.06 -13.28
C HIS A 165 -10.16 -6.96 -12.31
N HIS A 166 -10.84 -7.29 -11.21
CA HIS A 166 -11.30 -6.31 -10.22
C HIS A 166 -11.29 -6.90 -8.82
N ASP A 167 -10.66 -6.19 -7.89
CA ASP A 167 -10.74 -6.49 -6.47
C ASP A 167 -12.20 -6.33 -6.00
N ARG A 168 -12.73 -7.29 -5.25
CA ARG A 168 -14.07 -7.18 -4.64
C ARG A 168 -14.00 -7.16 -3.13
N PRO A 169 -14.88 -6.41 -2.45
CA PRO A 169 -15.07 -6.53 -1.01
C PRO A 169 -15.50 -7.97 -0.65
N ILE A 170 -14.94 -8.51 0.41
CA ILE A 170 -15.21 -9.87 0.89
C ILE A 170 -15.38 -9.85 2.41
N ALA A 171 -16.29 -10.69 2.94
CA ALA A 171 -16.44 -10.83 4.37
C ALA A 171 -15.38 -11.80 4.94
N PRO A 172 -14.98 -11.66 6.22
CA PRO A 172 -13.99 -12.54 6.85
C PRO A 172 -14.30 -14.04 6.75
N ASP A 173 -15.54 -14.43 6.95
CA ASP A 173 -16.00 -15.82 6.85
C ASP A 173 -15.95 -16.38 5.41
N GLU A 174 -16.10 -15.51 4.41
CA GLU A 174 -15.98 -15.89 3.00
C GLU A 174 -14.52 -16.15 2.59
N ILE A 175 -13.54 -15.49 3.24
CA ILE A 175 -12.12 -15.65 2.91
C ILE A 175 -11.67 -17.11 3.02
N VAL A 176 -12.04 -17.78 4.09
CA VAL A 176 -11.68 -19.18 4.31
C VAL A 176 -12.62 -20.11 3.52
N SER A 177 -13.92 -19.84 3.53
CA SER A 177 -14.91 -20.71 2.86
C SER A 177 -14.75 -20.72 1.33
N GLU A 178 -14.29 -19.65 0.73
CA GLU A 178 -13.97 -19.56 -0.70
C GLU A 178 -12.52 -20.01 -1.03
N GLY A 179 -11.71 -20.35 -0.02
CA GLY A 179 -10.36 -20.89 -0.21
C GLY A 179 -9.29 -19.85 -0.53
N TRP A 180 -9.51 -18.56 -0.23
CA TRP A 180 -8.51 -17.52 -0.38
C TRP A 180 -7.36 -17.64 0.61
N MET A 181 -7.66 -18.16 1.81
CA MET A 181 -6.69 -18.49 2.86
C MET A 181 -7.10 -19.78 3.55
N THR A 182 -6.13 -20.46 4.16
CA THR A 182 -6.42 -21.56 5.08
C THR A 182 -6.90 -21.00 6.42
N GLN A 183 -7.62 -21.82 7.22
CA GLN A 183 -8.02 -21.41 8.56
C GLN A 183 -6.81 -21.06 9.44
N GLU A 184 -5.73 -21.85 9.37
CA GLU A 184 -4.48 -21.60 10.10
C GLU A 184 -3.83 -20.26 9.70
N GLY A 185 -3.94 -19.85 8.42
CA GLY A 185 -3.41 -18.57 7.95
C GLY A 185 -4.29 -17.37 8.33
N TRP A 186 -5.59 -17.64 8.64
CA TRP A 186 -6.54 -16.61 9.09
C TRP A 186 -6.40 -16.34 10.59
N ASP A 187 -6.21 -17.37 11.43
CA ASP A 187 -6.11 -17.30 12.90
C ASP A 187 -4.77 -16.71 13.37
#